data_0c0071d32ca98b112c41a9d05c1d9663
#
_entry.id   0c0071d32ca98b112c41a9d05c1d9663
#
_cell.length_a   1.000
_cell.length_b   1.000
_cell.length_c   1.000
_cell.angle_alpha   90.00
_cell.angle_beta   90.00
_cell.angle_gamma   90.00
#
_symmetry.space_group_name_H-M   'P 1'
#
loop_
_entity.id
_entity.type
_entity.pdbx_description
1 polymer ?
#
loop_
_entity_poly.entity_id
_entity_poly.type
_entity_poly.pdbx_seq_one_letter_code
_entity_poly.pdbx_strand_id
1 'polypeptide(L)'
;KFQDEQKKPSCKNCVAGMFSTKAGATADTVCSKCIKGTYSTTLGADSDAVCTPCAPGKWSNTDGASEGSACKKCTIGMYSPEEASTTCTSCPSGYTSLKEGLTLCEKCIGGEYLDGTTKQCNKCESGSVSKSGAVECISCMPGQKTNVDNTTCDSCDLGMFGHNKITVSLCYDCPIGQFQDDKGQTKCKDCREDRYGIELINENTGETRPALSNAECVECPKTPDQTTGGITGANTKAACLCPNTLYYQTFSETGDSVCEECPDGADCSARDGITIPELVALPGSWRPTNLSLVFSSCSVGFSGSKDEKQAQAEARCCPFNTTTNISSCINSTFVHPDEQCLEGFQ
;
A
#
# COMPACT_ATOMS: atom_id res chain seq x y z
N LYS A 1 -49.35 -56.06 16.06
CA LYS A 1 -49.73 -56.52 17.41
C LYS A 1 -49.32 -57.96 17.65
N PHE A 2 -48.85 -58.31 18.83
CA PHE A 2 -48.46 -59.67 19.22
C PHE A 2 -49.06 -60.02 20.57
N GLN A 3 -49.15 -61.29 20.89
CA GLN A 3 -49.70 -61.84 22.16
C GLN A 3 -48.67 -62.84 22.71
N ASP A 4 -48.03 -62.50 23.81
CA ASP A 4 -46.97 -63.26 24.48
C ASP A 4 -47.45 -64.14 25.61
N GLU A 5 -48.67 -63.96 26.06
CA GLU A 5 -49.30 -64.76 27.14
C GLU A 5 -50.62 -65.40 26.67
N GLN A 6 -50.75 -66.69 26.91
CA GLN A 6 -52.02 -67.39 26.59
C GLN A 6 -53.17 -66.86 27.43
N LYS A 7 -54.36 -66.63 26.79
CA LYS A 7 -55.61 -66.20 27.38
C LYS A 7 -55.69 -64.73 27.86
N LYS A 8 -54.86 -63.84 27.47
CA LYS A 8 -55.07 -62.39 27.69
C LYS A 8 -56.09 -61.84 26.68
N PRO A 9 -56.96 -60.93 27.10
CA PRO A 9 -57.99 -60.37 26.19
C PRO A 9 -57.43 -59.26 25.24
N SER A 10 -56.19 -58.90 25.36
CA SER A 10 -55.62 -57.82 24.54
C SER A 10 -54.22 -58.18 23.97
N CYS A 11 -53.96 -57.84 22.71
CA CYS A 11 -52.64 -57.95 22.08
C CYS A 11 -51.79 -56.75 22.48
N LYS A 12 -50.51 -57.00 22.70
CA LYS A 12 -49.52 -55.92 22.85
C LYS A 12 -49.21 -55.30 21.49
N ASN A 13 -49.02 -54.04 21.46
CA ASN A 13 -48.61 -53.27 20.24
C ASN A 13 -47.06 -53.29 20.08
N CYS A 14 -46.57 -53.36 18.87
CA CYS A 14 -45.20 -52.95 18.62
C CYS A 14 -45.04 -51.52 19.07
N VAL A 15 -43.92 -51.21 19.73
CA VAL A 15 -43.62 -49.86 20.17
C VAL A 15 -43.31 -48.93 18.97
N ALA A 16 -43.36 -47.65 19.18
CA ALA A 16 -42.91 -46.70 18.15
C ALA A 16 -41.51 -47.04 17.61
N GLY A 17 -41.28 -46.82 16.34
CA GLY A 17 -40.07 -47.25 15.65
C GLY A 17 -40.09 -48.72 15.16
N MET A 18 -41.18 -49.47 15.44
CA MET A 18 -41.28 -50.86 15.05
C MET A 18 -42.66 -51.16 14.41
N PHE A 19 -42.66 -52.13 13.52
CA PHE A 19 -43.88 -52.64 12.83
C PHE A 19 -43.89 -54.13 12.77
N SER A 20 -45.04 -54.76 12.47
CA SER A 20 -45.16 -56.20 12.21
C SER A 20 -46.20 -56.50 11.15
N THR A 21 -45.80 -57.16 10.12
CA THR A 21 -46.70 -57.63 9.03
C THR A 21 -47.39 -58.97 9.34
N LYS A 22 -47.05 -59.59 10.48
CA LYS A 22 -47.62 -60.89 10.87
C LYS A 22 -48.83 -60.70 11.76
N ALA A 23 -49.96 -61.18 11.32
CA ALA A 23 -51.15 -61.30 12.14
C ALA A 23 -51.05 -62.51 13.06
N GLY A 24 -51.60 -62.41 14.32
CA GLY A 24 -51.63 -63.49 15.28
C GLY A 24 -50.29 -63.95 15.86
N ALA A 25 -49.29 -63.04 15.86
CA ALA A 25 -47.98 -63.32 16.41
C ALA A 25 -48.00 -63.51 17.94
N THR A 26 -47.19 -64.44 18.45
CA THR A 26 -47.12 -64.84 19.84
C THR A 26 -45.94 -64.34 20.63
N ALA A 27 -45.05 -63.57 19.98
CA ALA A 27 -43.84 -62.99 20.61
C ALA A 27 -43.55 -61.58 20.08
N ASP A 28 -42.84 -60.75 20.87
CA ASP A 28 -42.36 -59.42 20.48
C ASP A 28 -41.27 -59.41 19.41
N THR A 29 -40.54 -60.52 19.26
CA THR A 29 -39.55 -60.75 18.23
C THR A 29 -40.08 -60.61 16.81
N VAL A 30 -41.38 -60.53 16.59
CA VAL A 30 -42.02 -60.30 15.29
C VAL A 30 -42.10 -58.81 14.94
N CYS A 31 -41.82 -57.91 15.89
CA CYS A 31 -41.74 -56.48 15.63
C CYS A 31 -40.40 -56.16 14.98
N SER A 32 -40.41 -55.83 13.69
CA SER A 32 -39.26 -55.39 12.91
C SER A 32 -39.01 -53.90 13.16
N LYS A 33 -37.76 -53.52 13.26
CA LYS A 33 -37.38 -52.08 13.43
C LYS A 33 -37.46 -51.34 12.09
N CYS A 34 -37.89 -50.11 12.13
CA CYS A 34 -37.63 -49.18 11.04
C CYS A 34 -36.13 -49.11 10.78
N ILE A 35 -35.73 -49.16 9.53
CA ILE A 35 -34.29 -49.13 9.12
C ILE A 35 -33.68 -47.76 9.45
N LYS A 36 -32.37 -47.72 9.51
CA LYS A 36 -31.61 -46.46 9.61
C LYS A 36 -32.07 -45.47 8.54
N GLY A 37 -32.04 -44.20 8.84
CA GLY A 37 -32.55 -43.14 7.96
C GLY A 37 -34.07 -42.94 8.05
N THR A 38 -34.78 -43.78 8.83
CA THR A 38 -36.26 -43.67 9.00
C THR A 38 -36.65 -43.67 10.46
N TYR A 39 -37.86 -43.20 10.75
CA TYR A 39 -38.47 -43.22 12.09
C TYR A 39 -39.99 -43.49 12.02
N SER A 40 -40.57 -43.89 13.09
CA SER A 40 -42.03 -44.00 13.19
C SER A 40 -42.51 -43.69 14.59
N THR A 41 -43.54 -42.83 14.71
CA THR A 41 -44.20 -42.49 15.96
C THR A 41 -45.43 -43.40 16.23
N THR A 42 -45.74 -44.27 15.27
CA THR A 42 -46.97 -45.09 15.29
C THR A 42 -46.80 -46.29 16.20
N LEU A 43 -47.70 -46.46 17.13
CA LEU A 43 -47.79 -47.63 17.97
C LEU A 43 -48.64 -48.74 17.28
N GLY A 44 -48.17 -49.99 17.35
CA GLY A 44 -48.91 -51.13 16.81
C GLY A 44 -48.97 -51.13 15.26
N ALA A 45 -48.06 -50.56 14.61
CA ALA A 45 -47.97 -50.51 13.15
C ALA A 45 -47.92 -51.91 12.53
N ASP A 46 -48.59 -52.08 11.41
CA ASP A 46 -48.77 -53.37 10.70
C ASP A 46 -47.98 -53.45 9.39
N SER A 47 -47.32 -52.36 8.99
CA SER A 47 -46.47 -52.33 7.81
C SER A 47 -45.31 -51.39 7.99
N ASP A 48 -44.26 -51.52 7.15
CA ASP A 48 -43.09 -50.64 7.05
C ASP A 48 -43.42 -49.27 6.43
N ALA A 49 -44.61 -49.14 5.79
CA ALA A 49 -45.06 -47.86 5.23
C ALA A 49 -45.19 -46.73 6.28
N VAL A 50 -45.22 -47.10 7.58
CA VAL A 50 -45.23 -46.09 8.69
C VAL A 50 -43.84 -45.56 9.00
N CYS A 51 -42.75 -46.17 8.46
CA CYS A 51 -41.38 -45.70 8.68
C CYS A 51 -41.11 -44.50 7.78
N THR A 52 -41.27 -43.32 8.35
CA THR A 52 -41.09 -42.06 7.66
C THR A 52 -39.61 -41.79 7.40
N PRO A 53 -39.17 -41.51 6.17
CA PRO A 53 -37.77 -41.20 5.87
C PRO A 53 -37.36 -39.86 6.49
N CYS A 54 -36.10 -39.74 6.92
CA CYS A 54 -35.51 -38.47 7.20
C CYS A 54 -35.47 -37.64 5.92
N ALA A 55 -35.93 -36.39 6.01
CA ALA A 55 -35.90 -35.47 4.85
C ALA A 55 -34.44 -35.18 4.37
N PRO A 56 -34.28 -34.78 3.12
CA PRO A 56 -32.98 -34.34 2.62
C PRO A 56 -32.32 -33.31 3.53
N GLY A 57 -31.04 -33.32 3.65
CA GLY A 57 -30.26 -32.51 4.60
C GLY A 57 -30.20 -33.11 6.02
N LYS A 58 -30.90 -34.22 6.27
CA LYS A 58 -30.90 -34.93 7.54
C LYS A 58 -30.49 -36.39 7.39
N TRP A 59 -30.03 -36.97 8.48
CA TRP A 59 -29.60 -38.36 8.54
C TRP A 59 -29.94 -39.02 9.90
N SER A 60 -29.99 -40.31 9.91
CA SER A 60 -30.11 -41.09 11.16
C SER A 60 -29.41 -42.45 11.00
N ASN A 61 -28.54 -42.82 11.94
CA ASN A 61 -27.95 -44.16 12.01
C ASN A 61 -28.60 -45.06 13.04
N THR A 62 -29.78 -44.66 13.54
CA THR A 62 -30.51 -45.38 14.59
C THR A 62 -31.56 -46.30 13.96
N ASP A 63 -31.44 -47.58 14.22
CA ASP A 63 -32.49 -48.54 13.88
C ASP A 63 -33.66 -48.43 14.88
N GLY A 64 -34.88 -48.46 14.39
CA GLY A 64 -36.06 -48.39 15.21
C GLY A 64 -36.27 -47.04 15.90
N ALA A 65 -35.87 -45.96 15.25
CA ALA A 65 -36.10 -44.62 15.77
C ALA A 65 -37.59 -44.36 15.97
N SER A 66 -37.98 -43.90 17.18
CA SER A 66 -39.37 -43.69 17.58
C SER A 66 -39.88 -42.26 17.36
N GLU A 67 -38.98 -41.35 16.95
CA GLU A 67 -39.28 -39.91 16.83
C GLU A 67 -38.49 -39.28 15.70
N GLY A 68 -39.03 -38.20 15.11
CA GLY A 68 -38.36 -37.39 14.08
C GLY A 68 -37.11 -36.68 14.56
N SER A 69 -36.92 -36.52 15.86
CA SER A 69 -35.70 -35.98 16.49
C SER A 69 -34.46 -36.86 16.25
N ALA A 70 -34.63 -38.13 15.90
CA ALA A 70 -33.56 -39.03 15.49
C ALA A 70 -32.92 -38.62 14.13
N CYS A 71 -33.68 -37.89 13.29
CA CYS A 71 -33.17 -37.30 12.05
C CYS A 71 -32.37 -36.04 12.33
N LYS A 72 -31.05 -36.17 12.46
CA LYS A 72 -30.10 -35.07 12.74
C LYS A 72 -29.81 -34.31 11.47
N LYS A 73 -29.62 -32.99 11.55
CA LYS A 73 -29.13 -32.17 10.44
C LYS A 73 -27.66 -32.47 10.12
N CYS A 74 -27.29 -32.46 8.84
CA CYS A 74 -25.88 -32.45 8.45
C CYS A 74 -25.22 -31.18 8.98
N THR A 75 -24.02 -31.32 9.51
CA THR A 75 -23.23 -30.20 9.99
C THR A 75 -22.61 -29.38 8.83
N ILE A 76 -22.14 -28.19 9.12
CA ILE A 76 -21.41 -27.36 8.14
C ILE A 76 -20.26 -28.15 7.49
N GLY A 77 -20.08 -28.01 6.19
CA GLY A 77 -19.13 -28.78 5.40
C GLY A 77 -19.62 -30.15 4.96
N MET A 78 -20.86 -30.54 5.36
CA MET A 78 -21.49 -31.81 4.96
C MET A 78 -22.90 -31.59 4.40
N TYR A 79 -23.36 -32.53 3.56
CA TYR A 79 -24.67 -32.46 2.93
C TYR A 79 -25.31 -33.86 2.80
N SER A 80 -26.58 -33.90 2.54
CA SER A 80 -27.31 -35.11 2.22
C SER A 80 -28.38 -34.79 1.18
N PRO A 81 -28.23 -35.24 -0.09
CA PRO A 81 -29.17 -34.89 -1.15
C PRO A 81 -30.45 -35.75 -1.12
N GLU A 82 -30.40 -36.95 -0.54
CA GLU A 82 -31.47 -37.94 -0.60
C GLU A 82 -32.18 -38.09 0.72
N GLU A 83 -33.43 -38.55 0.63
CA GLU A 83 -34.21 -38.99 1.81
C GLU A 83 -33.62 -40.28 2.39
N ALA A 84 -34.00 -40.57 3.63
CA ALA A 84 -33.59 -41.79 4.36
C ALA A 84 -32.07 -41.95 4.50
N SER A 85 -31.32 -40.90 4.40
CA SER A 85 -29.85 -40.97 4.51
C SER A 85 -29.42 -41.46 5.90
N THR A 86 -28.42 -42.34 5.92
CA THR A 86 -27.86 -42.91 7.16
C THR A 86 -26.63 -42.14 7.65
N THR A 87 -26.02 -41.34 6.79
CA THR A 87 -24.85 -40.47 7.05
C THR A 87 -24.90 -39.22 6.17
N CYS A 88 -24.20 -38.19 6.57
CA CYS A 88 -23.93 -37.05 5.68
C CYS A 88 -22.62 -37.25 4.88
N THR A 89 -22.59 -36.73 3.69
CA THR A 89 -21.41 -36.73 2.79
C THR A 89 -20.66 -35.43 2.96
N SER A 90 -19.33 -35.49 3.04
CA SER A 90 -18.48 -34.30 3.07
C SER A 90 -18.51 -33.57 1.73
N CYS A 91 -18.56 -32.24 1.77
CA CYS A 91 -18.44 -31.44 0.56
C CYS A 91 -17.07 -31.65 -0.11
N PRO A 92 -17.00 -31.66 -1.45
CA PRO A 92 -15.74 -31.71 -2.17
C PRO A 92 -14.89 -30.46 -1.94
N SER A 93 -13.61 -30.55 -2.28
CA SER A 93 -12.67 -29.43 -2.13
C SER A 93 -13.18 -28.19 -2.87
N GLY A 94 -13.07 -27.03 -2.26
CA GLY A 94 -13.58 -25.76 -2.81
C GLY A 94 -15.07 -25.53 -2.63
N TYR A 95 -15.79 -26.52 -2.03
CA TYR A 95 -17.20 -26.43 -1.75
C TYR A 95 -17.47 -26.58 -0.24
N THR A 96 -18.51 -25.96 0.24
CA THR A 96 -18.98 -26.11 1.61
C THR A 96 -20.49 -26.01 1.69
N SER A 97 -21.07 -26.45 2.80
CA SER A 97 -22.42 -26.10 3.20
C SER A 97 -22.34 -25.00 4.25
N LEU A 98 -22.86 -23.82 3.93
CA LEU A 98 -22.78 -22.63 4.82
C LEU A 98 -23.71 -22.71 6.02
N LYS A 99 -24.69 -23.65 6.01
CA LYS A 99 -25.66 -23.87 7.05
C LYS A 99 -25.85 -25.36 7.31
N GLU A 100 -26.31 -25.70 8.50
CA GLU A 100 -26.69 -27.08 8.82
C GLU A 100 -27.93 -27.53 8.04
N GLY A 101 -27.94 -28.79 7.63
CA GLY A 101 -29.11 -29.44 7.02
C GLY A 101 -29.28 -29.10 5.54
N LEU A 102 -28.19 -28.72 4.84
CA LEU A 102 -28.25 -28.49 3.40
C LEU A 102 -28.23 -29.83 2.59
N THR A 103 -28.82 -29.74 1.40
CA THR A 103 -28.94 -30.87 0.46
C THR A 103 -27.87 -30.85 -0.62
N LEU A 104 -27.11 -29.78 -0.74
CA LEU A 104 -26.01 -29.62 -1.71
C LEU A 104 -24.94 -28.67 -1.14
N CYS A 105 -23.75 -28.76 -1.71
CA CYS A 105 -22.63 -27.89 -1.38
C CYS A 105 -22.52 -26.76 -2.39
N GLU A 106 -22.14 -25.59 -1.90
CA GLU A 106 -21.92 -24.38 -2.69
C GLU A 106 -20.43 -24.05 -2.73
N LYS A 107 -19.96 -23.36 -3.78
CA LYS A 107 -18.60 -22.84 -3.85
C LYS A 107 -18.47 -21.59 -3.02
N CYS A 108 -17.32 -21.40 -2.38
CA CYS A 108 -16.93 -20.07 -1.92
C CYS A 108 -16.89 -19.12 -3.12
N ILE A 109 -17.37 -17.90 -2.94
CA ILE A 109 -17.36 -16.90 -4.01
C ILE A 109 -15.90 -16.41 -4.26
N GLY A 110 -15.69 -15.73 -5.37
CA GLY A 110 -14.40 -15.04 -5.60
C GLY A 110 -14.13 -14.04 -4.49
N GLY A 111 -12.85 -13.89 -4.10
CA GLY A 111 -12.44 -13.10 -2.94
C GLY A 111 -12.51 -13.83 -1.60
N GLU A 112 -13.00 -15.10 -1.60
CA GLU A 112 -13.06 -15.96 -0.43
C GLU A 112 -12.38 -17.31 -0.69
N TYR A 113 -11.91 -17.95 0.36
CA TYR A 113 -11.32 -19.30 0.30
C TYR A 113 -11.96 -20.22 1.33
N LEU A 114 -11.96 -21.52 1.07
CA LEU A 114 -12.45 -22.52 2.01
C LEU A 114 -11.39 -22.88 3.03
N ASP A 115 -11.60 -22.51 4.27
CA ASP A 115 -10.79 -22.98 5.40
C ASP A 115 -10.99 -24.48 5.61
N GLY A 116 -9.92 -25.26 5.42
CA GLY A 116 -9.93 -26.72 5.55
C GLY A 116 -10.28 -27.22 6.95
N THR A 117 -10.12 -26.40 7.99
CA THR A 117 -10.39 -26.75 9.40
C THR A 117 -11.83 -26.44 9.77
N THR A 118 -12.24 -25.21 9.57
CA THR A 118 -13.59 -24.74 9.98
C THR A 118 -14.68 -25.09 8.96
N LYS A 119 -14.28 -25.46 7.74
CA LYS A 119 -15.20 -25.70 6.60
C LYS A 119 -16.05 -24.49 6.24
N GLN A 120 -15.55 -23.29 6.55
CA GLN A 120 -16.21 -22.02 6.23
C GLN A 120 -15.47 -21.27 5.14
N CYS A 121 -16.19 -20.42 4.41
CA CYS A 121 -15.61 -19.49 3.47
C CYS A 121 -15.11 -18.26 4.22
N ASN A 122 -13.81 -17.99 4.16
CA ASN A 122 -13.18 -16.83 4.77
C ASN A 122 -12.73 -15.86 3.67
N LYS A 123 -12.87 -14.57 3.91
CA LYS A 123 -12.40 -13.53 2.98
C LYS A 123 -10.88 -13.53 2.90
N CYS A 124 -10.36 -13.30 1.68
CA CYS A 124 -8.95 -13.03 1.51
C CYS A 124 -8.56 -11.73 2.20
N GLU A 125 -7.38 -11.71 2.82
CA GLU A 125 -6.79 -10.52 3.39
C GLU A 125 -6.41 -9.53 2.27
N SER A 126 -6.30 -8.26 2.63
CA SER A 126 -5.87 -7.20 1.72
C SER A 126 -4.54 -7.57 1.04
N GLY A 127 -4.47 -7.40 -0.27
CA GLY A 127 -3.32 -7.79 -1.07
C GLY A 127 -3.33 -9.23 -1.57
N SER A 128 -4.40 -9.99 -1.28
CA SER A 128 -4.57 -11.36 -1.75
C SER A 128 -5.92 -11.54 -2.44
N VAL A 129 -5.96 -12.42 -3.41
CA VAL A 129 -7.13 -12.67 -4.26
C VAL A 129 -7.46 -14.15 -4.33
N SER A 130 -8.69 -14.47 -4.66
CA SER A 130 -9.10 -15.83 -4.94
C SER A 130 -10.18 -15.90 -6.02
N LYS A 131 -10.21 -17.02 -6.74
CA LYS A 131 -11.32 -17.37 -7.64
C LYS A 131 -12.38 -18.17 -6.87
N SER A 132 -13.60 -18.21 -7.42
CA SER A 132 -14.67 -19.03 -6.85
C SER A 132 -14.24 -20.48 -6.69
N GLY A 133 -14.47 -21.04 -5.49
CA GLY A 133 -14.08 -22.39 -5.10
C GLY A 133 -12.61 -22.55 -4.72
N ALA A 134 -11.91 -21.47 -4.43
CA ALA A 134 -10.54 -21.54 -3.95
C ALA A 134 -10.45 -22.12 -2.53
N VAL A 135 -9.34 -22.79 -2.24
CA VAL A 135 -9.00 -23.34 -0.91
C VAL A 135 -7.91 -22.50 -0.22
N GLU A 136 -7.38 -21.53 -0.92
CA GLU A 136 -6.37 -20.57 -0.42
C GLU A 136 -6.47 -19.27 -1.22
N CYS A 137 -5.95 -18.19 -0.65
CA CYS A 137 -5.80 -16.91 -1.33
C CYS A 137 -4.38 -16.80 -1.91
N ILE A 138 -4.26 -16.17 -3.08
CA ILE A 138 -2.98 -15.92 -3.77
C ILE A 138 -2.63 -14.45 -3.56
N SER A 139 -1.45 -14.17 -3.01
CA SER A 139 -0.96 -12.80 -2.84
C SER A 139 -0.63 -12.15 -4.19
N CYS A 140 -1.02 -10.90 -4.36
CA CYS A 140 -0.63 -10.11 -5.51
C CYS A 140 0.88 -9.84 -5.49
N MET A 141 1.48 -9.71 -6.68
CA MET A 141 2.89 -9.38 -6.81
C MET A 141 3.16 -7.90 -6.48
N PRO A 142 4.39 -7.54 -6.12
CA PRO A 142 4.80 -6.14 -6.01
C PRO A 142 4.44 -5.37 -7.29
N GLY A 143 3.97 -4.14 -7.14
CA GLY A 143 3.44 -3.35 -8.28
C GLY A 143 1.98 -3.64 -8.63
N GLN A 144 1.30 -4.49 -7.86
CA GLN A 144 -0.11 -4.81 -8.06
C GLN A 144 -0.93 -4.49 -6.80
N LYS A 145 -2.22 -4.27 -6.99
CA LYS A 145 -3.25 -4.14 -5.94
C LYS A 145 -4.40 -5.09 -6.22
N THR A 146 -5.16 -5.44 -5.20
CA THR A 146 -6.41 -6.19 -5.41
C THR A 146 -7.48 -5.29 -6.01
N ASN A 147 -8.34 -5.85 -6.87
CA ASN A 147 -9.59 -5.19 -7.26
C ASN A 147 -10.58 -5.14 -6.07
N VAL A 148 -11.69 -4.46 -6.27
CA VAL A 148 -12.71 -4.23 -5.21
C VAL A 148 -13.25 -5.54 -4.60
N ASP A 149 -13.37 -6.59 -5.40
CA ASP A 149 -13.94 -7.87 -5.00
C ASP A 149 -12.88 -8.91 -4.56
N ASN A 150 -11.60 -8.54 -4.51
CA ASN A 150 -10.47 -9.43 -4.23
C ASN A 150 -10.41 -10.67 -5.14
N THR A 151 -10.81 -10.53 -6.40
CA THR A 151 -10.83 -11.63 -7.39
C THR A 151 -9.66 -11.62 -8.35
N THR A 152 -9.06 -10.44 -8.57
CA THR A 152 -7.91 -10.23 -9.47
C THR A 152 -6.90 -9.26 -8.88
N CYS A 153 -5.66 -9.44 -9.30
CA CYS A 153 -4.58 -8.49 -9.03
C CYS A 153 -4.45 -7.55 -10.24
N ASP A 154 -4.65 -6.27 -10.03
CA ASP A 154 -4.51 -5.23 -11.04
C ASP A 154 -3.18 -4.50 -10.86
N SER A 155 -2.51 -4.15 -11.95
CA SER A 155 -1.28 -3.35 -11.91
C SER A 155 -1.54 -1.97 -11.34
N CYS A 156 -0.61 -1.44 -10.55
CA CYS A 156 -0.64 -0.04 -10.15
C CYS A 156 -0.68 0.85 -11.39
N ASP A 157 -1.48 1.90 -11.33
CA ASP A 157 -1.65 2.84 -12.42
C ASP A 157 -0.44 3.77 -12.59
N LEU A 158 -0.44 4.56 -13.68
CA LEU A 158 0.56 5.60 -13.90
C LEU A 158 0.59 6.58 -12.72
N GLY A 159 1.76 7.12 -12.41
CA GLY A 159 1.94 7.97 -11.24
C GLY A 159 2.00 7.23 -9.90
N MET A 160 1.82 5.91 -9.92
CA MET A 160 1.78 5.08 -8.71
C MET A 160 2.84 3.98 -8.73
N PHE A 161 3.23 3.53 -7.55
CA PHE A 161 4.11 2.38 -7.37
C PHE A 161 3.57 1.43 -6.29
N GLY A 162 3.88 0.14 -6.42
CA GLY A 162 3.52 -0.87 -5.43
C GLY A 162 4.70 -1.22 -4.53
N HIS A 163 4.52 -1.13 -3.22
CA HIS A 163 5.60 -1.39 -2.27
C HIS A 163 6.02 -2.87 -2.27
N ASN A 164 7.32 -3.12 -2.11
CA ASN A 164 7.91 -4.47 -2.11
C ASN A 164 7.74 -5.23 -0.77
N LYS A 165 6.89 -4.76 0.14
CA LYS A 165 6.60 -5.43 1.42
C LYS A 165 5.45 -6.42 1.24
N ILE A 166 5.72 -7.67 1.53
CA ILE A 166 4.95 -8.90 1.30
C ILE A 166 3.55 -8.93 1.95
N THR A 167 3.20 -7.99 2.80
CA THR A 167 1.98 -8.09 3.62
C THR A 167 0.78 -7.28 3.14
N VAL A 168 0.97 -6.29 2.27
CA VAL A 168 -0.14 -5.50 1.72
C VAL A 168 0.22 -5.02 0.32
N SER A 169 -0.42 -5.55 -0.70
CA SER A 169 -0.28 -5.08 -2.09
C SER A 169 -1.16 -3.84 -2.30
N LEU A 170 -0.60 -2.68 -2.02
CA LEU A 170 -1.22 -1.37 -2.23
C LEU A 170 -0.39 -0.56 -3.22
N CYS A 171 -1.07 0.29 -3.97
CA CYS A 171 -0.43 1.29 -4.82
C CYS A 171 -0.39 2.62 -4.08
N TYR A 172 0.75 3.28 -4.11
CA TYR A 172 1.01 4.58 -3.51
C TYR A 172 1.35 5.58 -4.59
N ASP A 173 0.92 6.80 -4.44
CA ASP A 173 1.28 7.90 -5.32
C ASP A 173 2.77 8.21 -5.24
N CYS A 174 3.38 8.53 -6.37
CA CYS A 174 4.74 9.01 -6.40
C CYS A 174 4.84 10.35 -5.65
N PRO A 175 5.85 10.53 -4.79
CA PRO A 175 6.06 11.78 -4.09
C PRO A 175 6.44 12.91 -5.07
N ILE A 176 6.28 14.15 -4.63
CA ILE A 176 6.70 15.33 -5.38
C ILE A 176 8.20 15.20 -5.75
N GLY A 177 8.54 15.53 -6.98
CA GLY A 177 9.88 15.32 -7.51
C GLY A 177 10.10 13.97 -8.20
N GLN A 178 9.08 13.10 -8.13
CA GLN A 178 9.11 11.80 -8.79
C GLN A 178 7.86 11.59 -9.65
N PHE A 179 7.97 10.70 -10.63
CA PHE A 179 6.88 10.33 -11.55
C PHE A 179 6.89 8.84 -11.86
N GLN A 180 5.81 8.34 -12.44
CA GLN A 180 5.76 6.98 -12.99
C GLN A 180 4.93 6.94 -14.26
N ASP A 181 5.59 6.63 -15.37
CA ASP A 181 5.02 6.54 -16.72
C ASP A 181 4.77 5.11 -17.21
N ASP A 182 5.04 4.12 -16.36
CA ASP A 182 4.77 2.70 -16.62
C ASP A 182 3.85 2.13 -15.53
N LYS A 183 2.90 1.27 -15.91
CA LYS A 183 2.04 0.57 -14.95
C LYS A 183 2.77 -0.58 -14.24
N GLY A 184 2.35 -0.90 -13.03
CA GLY A 184 2.82 -2.09 -12.31
C GLY A 184 4.23 -1.98 -11.76
N GLN A 185 4.75 -0.79 -11.59
CA GLN A 185 6.11 -0.56 -11.10
C GLN A 185 6.17 -0.56 -9.57
N THR A 186 7.35 -0.88 -9.05
CA THR A 186 7.62 -0.95 -7.60
C THR A 186 8.38 0.27 -7.07
N LYS A 187 8.74 1.21 -7.95
CA LYS A 187 9.46 2.44 -7.62
C LYS A 187 9.02 3.55 -8.56
N CYS A 188 9.10 4.77 -8.09
CA CYS A 188 8.97 5.95 -8.94
C CYS A 188 10.33 6.30 -9.57
N LYS A 189 10.29 7.04 -10.67
CA LYS A 189 11.44 7.62 -11.37
C LYS A 189 11.60 9.05 -10.89
N ASP A 190 12.82 9.50 -10.67
CA ASP A 190 13.12 10.88 -10.31
C ASP A 190 12.88 11.82 -11.49
N CYS A 191 12.40 13.03 -11.25
CA CYS A 191 12.50 14.11 -12.20
C CYS A 191 13.97 14.27 -12.62
N ARG A 192 14.21 14.49 -13.91
CA ARG A 192 15.57 14.66 -14.43
C ARG A 192 16.22 15.92 -13.86
N GLU A 193 17.52 16.00 -14.03
CA GLU A 193 18.30 17.22 -13.79
C GLU A 193 17.62 18.45 -14.41
N ASP A 194 17.81 19.59 -13.78
CA ASP A 194 17.25 20.90 -14.18
C ASP A 194 15.71 20.93 -14.17
N ARG A 195 15.09 20.00 -13.48
CA ARG A 195 13.65 19.95 -13.25
C ARG A 195 13.32 19.70 -11.78
N TYR A 196 12.20 20.25 -11.33
CA TYR A 196 11.66 20.02 -9.99
C TYR A 196 10.18 19.64 -10.04
N GLY A 197 9.73 18.91 -9.03
CA GLY A 197 8.32 18.57 -8.86
C GLY A 197 7.53 19.68 -8.25
N ILE A 198 6.25 19.74 -8.61
CA ILE A 198 5.25 20.60 -8.00
C ILE A 198 4.06 19.76 -7.57
N GLU A 199 3.24 20.30 -6.70
CA GLU A 199 1.94 19.72 -6.39
C GLU A 199 1.02 19.87 -7.59
N LEU A 200 0.57 18.74 -8.13
CA LEU A 200 -0.34 18.69 -9.27
C LEU A 200 -1.76 18.46 -8.77
N ILE A 201 -2.72 19.16 -9.34
CA ILE A 201 -4.14 19.06 -8.99
C ILE A 201 -4.91 18.45 -10.16
N ASN A 202 -5.78 17.52 -9.84
CA ASN A 202 -6.72 16.98 -10.79
C ASN A 202 -7.86 18.00 -11.02
N GLU A 203 -7.96 18.54 -12.21
CA GLU A 203 -8.94 19.57 -12.58
C GLU A 203 -10.40 19.13 -12.37
N ASN A 204 -10.67 17.84 -12.43
CA ASN A 204 -12.04 17.32 -12.29
C ASN A 204 -12.44 17.08 -10.82
N THR A 205 -11.51 16.71 -9.95
CA THR A 205 -11.79 16.37 -8.55
C THR A 205 -11.31 17.41 -7.56
N GLY A 206 -10.37 18.28 -7.96
CA GLY A 206 -9.70 19.24 -7.06
C GLY A 206 -8.72 18.59 -6.08
N GLU A 207 -8.48 17.28 -6.19
CA GLU A 207 -7.55 16.53 -5.34
C GLU A 207 -6.14 16.55 -5.93
N THR A 208 -5.15 16.43 -5.06
CA THR A 208 -3.75 16.26 -5.48
C THR A 208 -3.57 14.96 -6.24
N ARG A 209 -2.72 14.97 -7.26
CA ARG A 209 -2.37 13.79 -8.04
C ARG A 209 -0.86 13.67 -8.26
N PRO A 210 -0.35 12.46 -8.41
CA PRO A 210 1.05 12.23 -8.74
C PRO A 210 1.38 12.65 -10.17
N ALA A 211 2.66 12.89 -10.44
CA ALA A 211 3.15 13.11 -11.79
C ALA A 211 3.17 11.80 -12.60
N LEU A 212 2.68 11.87 -13.82
CA LEU A 212 2.55 10.72 -14.73
C LEU A 212 3.74 10.60 -15.69
N SER A 213 4.55 11.65 -15.83
CA SER A 213 5.72 11.66 -16.70
C SER A 213 6.72 12.74 -16.29
N ASN A 214 7.97 12.64 -16.79
CA ASN A 214 8.96 13.69 -16.59
C ASN A 214 8.56 15.04 -17.21
N ALA A 215 7.61 15.07 -18.14
CA ALA A 215 7.11 16.31 -18.73
C ALA A 215 6.31 17.16 -17.72
N GLU A 216 5.76 16.53 -16.67
CA GLU A 216 5.03 17.21 -15.59
C GLU A 216 5.97 17.74 -14.49
N CYS A 217 7.25 17.38 -14.51
CA CYS A 217 8.27 18.08 -13.74
C CYS A 217 8.57 19.43 -14.41
N VAL A 218 8.58 20.50 -13.62
CA VAL A 218 8.78 21.86 -14.10
C VAL A 218 10.27 22.10 -14.34
N GLU A 219 10.62 22.72 -15.45
CA GLU A 219 12.01 23.13 -15.73
C GLU A 219 12.43 24.29 -14.82
N CYS A 220 13.67 24.28 -14.38
CA CYS A 220 14.28 25.43 -13.73
C CYS A 220 14.23 26.66 -14.66
N PRO A 221 14.08 27.87 -14.10
CA PRO A 221 14.05 29.11 -14.90
C PRO A 221 15.27 29.23 -15.84
N LYS A 222 15.02 29.69 -17.06
CA LYS A 222 16.07 29.86 -18.10
C LYS A 222 16.63 31.27 -18.16
N THR A 223 16.10 32.20 -17.41
CA THR A 223 16.55 33.60 -17.35
C THR A 223 16.67 34.08 -15.91
N PRO A 224 17.85 34.00 -15.30
CA PRO A 224 19.08 33.34 -15.79
C PRO A 224 18.94 31.81 -15.84
N ASP A 225 19.82 31.14 -16.59
CA ASP A 225 19.76 29.68 -16.77
C ASP A 225 20.09 28.92 -15.47
N GLN A 226 19.11 28.63 -14.66
CA GLN A 226 19.24 27.93 -13.38
C GLN A 226 19.35 26.42 -13.60
N THR A 227 20.08 25.76 -12.71
CA THR A 227 20.34 24.32 -12.75
C THR A 227 20.07 23.69 -11.37
N THR A 228 19.74 22.40 -11.33
CA THR A 228 19.70 21.66 -10.06
C THR A 228 21.09 21.18 -9.61
N GLY A 229 22.16 21.59 -10.28
CA GLY A 229 23.53 21.15 -9.97
C GLY A 229 23.73 19.64 -10.14
N GLY A 230 23.02 19.01 -11.08
CA GLY A 230 23.06 17.57 -11.33
C GLY A 230 22.19 16.73 -10.38
N ILE A 231 21.40 17.36 -9.52
CA ILE A 231 20.48 16.64 -8.62
C ILE A 231 19.21 16.24 -9.39
N THR A 232 18.85 14.97 -9.29
CA THR A 232 17.56 14.44 -9.77
C THR A 232 16.55 14.37 -8.62
N GLY A 233 15.24 14.33 -8.92
CA GLY A 233 14.21 14.21 -7.91
C GLY A 233 13.99 15.45 -7.06
N ALA A 234 14.42 16.61 -7.49
CA ALA A 234 14.16 17.88 -6.81
C ALA A 234 12.66 18.09 -6.64
N ASN A 235 12.22 18.42 -5.42
CA ASN A 235 10.81 18.51 -5.06
C ASN A 235 10.31 19.94 -4.85
N THR A 236 11.16 20.94 -5.05
CA THR A 236 10.84 22.37 -4.92
C THR A 236 11.63 23.20 -5.90
N LYS A 237 11.11 24.37 -6.26
CA LYS A 237 11.84 25.37 -7.05
C LYS A 237 13.10 25.88 -6.35
N ALA A 238 13.17 25.81 -5.03
CA ALA A 238 14.37 26.21 -4.26
C ALA A 238 15.61 25.37 -4.59
N ALA A 239 15.43 24.17 -5.19
CA ALA A 239 16.54 23.37 -5.69
C ALA A 239 17.17 23.90 -7.00
N CYS A 240 16.52 24.86 -7.67
CA CYS A 240 17.10 25.54 -8.84
C CYS A 240 18.12 26.57 -8.38
N LEU A 241 19.37 26.29 -8.65
CA LEU A 241 20.52 27.11 -8.24
C LEU A 241 20.83 28.16 -9.31
N CYS A 242 21.18 29.36 -8.86
CA CYS A 242 21.63 30.43 -9.75
C CYS A 242 23.04 30.15 -10.29
N PRO A 243 23.32 30.46 -11.55
CA PRO A 243 24.66 30.26 -12.15
C PRO A 243 25.71 31.10 -11.44
N ASN A 244 26.87 30.52 -11.18
CA ASN A 244 27.98 31.04 -10.37
C ASN A 244 28.82 32.16 -10.97
N THR A 245 28.48 32.64 -12.15
CA THR A 245 29.38 33.64 -12.85
C THR A 245 28.95 35.08 -12.63
N LEU A 246 27.66 35.34 -12.64
CA LEU A 246 27.11 36.69 -12.64
C LEU A 246 26.01 36.90 -11.57
N TYR A 247 25.64 35.85 -10.85
CA TYR A 247 24.50 35.90 -9.95
C TYR A 247 24.81 35.31 -8.59
N TYR A 248 24.10 35.79 -7.55
CA TYR A 248 23.99 35.14 -6.27
C TYR A 248 22.52 34.78 -6.00
N GLN A 249 22.28 33.84 -5.09
CA GLN A 249 20.96 33.32 -4.80
C GLN A 249 20.37 33.99 -3.55
N THR A 250 19.14 34.44 -3.69
CA THR A 250 18.26 34.85 -2.59
C THR A 250 17.01 33.98 -2.61
N PHE A 251 16.15 34.16 -1.59
CA PHE A 251 14.88 33.46 -1.52
C PHE A 251 13.75 34.48 -1.31
N SER A 252 12.65 34.28 -2.07
CA SER A 252 11.43 35.06 -1.89
C SER A 252 10.74 34.72 -0.55
N GLU A 253 9.74 35.49 -0.18
CA GLU A 253 8.90 35.21 1.00
C GLU A 253 8.22 33.83 0.93
N THR A 254 8.01 33.29 -0.27
CA THR A 254 7.47 31.95 -0.52
C THR A 254 8.53 30.85 -0.48
N GLY A 255 9.82 31.20 -0.31
CA GLY A 255 10.95 30.26 -0.28
C GLY A 255 11.47 29.86 -1.65
N ASP A 256 10.98 30.49 -2.72
CA ASP A 256 11.49 30.26 -4.09
C ASP A 256 12.87 30.90 -4.27
N SER A 257 13.77 30.23 -5.01
CA SER A 257 15.04 30.79 -5.38
C SER A 257 14.89 31.97 -6.35
N VAL A 258 15.60 33.05 -6.07
CA VAL A 258 15.68 34.25 -6.89
C VAL A 258 17.16 34.55 -7.17
N CYS A 259 17.49 34.82 -8.43
CA CYS A 259 18.85 35.16 -8.85
C CYS A 259 18.99 36.67 -8.96
N GLU A 260 19.87 37.21 -8.17
CA GLU A 260 20.22 38.62 -8.19
C GLU A 260 21.61 38.80 -8.81
N GLU A 261 21.84 39.91 -9.55
CA GLU A 261 23.11 40.19 -10.14
C GLU A 261 24.22 40.33 -9.08
N CYS A 262 25.41 39.75 -9.39
CA CYS A 262 26.56 39.82 -8.52
C CYS A 262 26.94 41.29 -8.25
N PRO A 263 27.01 41.72 -7.00
CA PRO A 263 27.37 43.12 -6.69
C PRO A 263 28.74 43.49 -7.20
N ASP A 264 28.91 44.73 -7.65
CA ASP A 264 30.22 45.26 -8.02
C ASP A 264 31.21 45.09 -6.86
N GLY A 265 32.37 44.50 -7.15
CA GLY A 265 33.39 44.20 -6.14
C GLY A 265 33.22 42.92 -5.37
N ALA A 266 32.18 42.13 -5.68
CA ALA A 266 31.98 40.79 -5.15
C ALA A 266 32.45 39.69 -6.13
N ASP A 267 32.84 38.55 -5.58
CA ASP A 267 33.07 37.30 -6.29
C ASP A 267 31.94 36.33 -6.04
N CYS A 268 31.19 35.99 -7.11
CA CYS A 268 30.12 35.03 -7.11
C CYS A 268 30.51 33.67 -7.76
N SER A 269 31.77 33.47 -8.10
CA SER A 269 32.22 32.36 -8.93
C SER A 269 32.48 31.06 -8.18
N ALA A 270 32.37 31.06 -6.84
CA ALA A 270 32.77 29.93 -6.00
C ALA A 270 31.94 28.65 -6.28
N ARG A 271 30.64 28.79 -6.52
CA ARG A 271 29.71 27.68 -6.84
C ARG A 271 28.36 28.21 -7.32
N ASP A 272 27.58 27.36 -7.97
CA ASP A 272 26.18 27.65 -8.25
C ASP A 272 25.37 27.80 -6.93
N GLY A 273 24.41 28.71 -6.94
CA GLY A 273 23.56 28.98 -5.79
C GLY A 273 24.29 29.60 -4.60
N ILE A 274 25.37 30.34 -4.84
CA ILE A 274 26.07 31.10 -3.79
C ILE A 274 25.12 32.13 -3.16
N THR A 275 25.11 32.22 -1.83
CA THR A 275 24.22 33.11 -1.06
C THR A 275 24.97 34.29 -0.47
N ILE A 276 24.26 35.32 -0.02
CA ILE A 276 24.83 36.55 0.52
C ILE A 276 25.97 36.33 1.53
N PRO A 277 25.83 35.45 2.54
CA PRO A 277 26.91 35.24 3.52
C PRO A 277 28.19 34.66 2.92
N GLU A 278 28.07 33.96 1.79
CA GLU A 278 29.17 33.24 1.11
C GLU A 278 29.89 34.10 0.07
N LEU A 279 29.31 35.27 -0.30
CA LEU A 279 29.99 36.19 -1.23
C LEU A 279 31.33 36.64 -0.66
N VAL A 280 32.32 36.72 -1.49
CA VAL A 280 33.67 37.15 -1.13
C VAL A 280 33.99 38.47 -1.86
N ALA A 281 34.74 39.37 -1.23
CA ALA A 281 35.19 40.57 -1.91
C ALA A 281 36.25 40.22 -2.95
N LEU A 282 36.14 40.82 -4.14
CA LEU A 282 37.20 40.75 -5.15
C LEU A 282 38.47 41.47 -4.63
N PRO A 283 39.66 41.06 -5.12
CA PRO A 283 40.89 41.75 -4.82
C PRO A 283 40.76 43.28 -5.05
N GLY A 284 41.16 44.08 -4.07
CA GLY A 284 40.98 45.53 -4.10
C GLY A 284 39.64 46.08 -3.64
N SER A 285 38.76 45.19 -3.18
CA SER A 285 37.45 45.51 -2.57
C SER A 285 37.33 44.93 -1.18
N TRP A 286 36.44 45.48 -0.33
CA TRP A 286 36.12 44.98 0.98
C TRP A 286 34.62 45.17 1.30
N ARG A 287 34.07 44.43 2.24
CA ARG A 287 32.71 44.62 2.73
C ARG A 287 32.66 44.67 4.25
N PRO A 288 31.72 45.47 4.87
CA PRO A 288 31.67 45.66 6.30
C PRO A 288 31.27 44.40 7.10
N THR A 289 30.41 43.59 6.54
CA THR A 289 29.94 42.33 7.14
C THR A 289 29.65 41.32 6.08
N ASN A 290 29.57 40.03 6.45
CA ASN A 290 29.19 38.94 5.55
C ASN A 290 27.73 39.00 5.05
N LEU A 291 26.92 39.90 5.58
CA LEU A 291 25.55 40.16 5.12
C LEU A 291 25.43 41.46 4.29
N SER A 292 26.52 42.22 4.14
CA SER A 292 26.51 43.44 3.36
C SER A 292 26.59 43.12 1.86
N LEU A 293 25.72 43.76 1.09
CA LEU A 293 25.80 43.80 -0.38
C LEU A 293 26.62 44.98 -0.92
N VAL A 294 27.12 45.81 -0.02
CA VAL A 294 27.98 46.96 -0.39
C VAL A 294 29.43 46.52 -0.32
N PHE A 295 30.07 46.51 -1.44
CA PHE A 295 31.50 46.26 -1.59
C PHE A 295 32.20 47.57 -1.96
N SER A 296 33.08 48.04 -1.11
CA SER A 296 33.79 49.31 -1.28
C SER A 296 35.15 49.08 -1.86
N SER A 297 35.57 49.94 -2.82
CA SER A 297 36.88 49.89 -3.40
C SER A 297 37.93 50.46 -2.45
N CYS A 298 39.05 49.79 -2.33
CA CYS A 298 40.23 50.25 -1.58
C CYS A 298 41.12 51.23 -2.36
N SER A 299 40.72 51.63 -3.56
CA SER A 299 41.53 52.51 -4.42
C SER A 299 41.49 53.99 -4.05
N VAL A 300 40.70 54.38 -3.04
CA VAL A 300 40.56 55.76 -2.60
C VAL A 300 41.88 56.26 -1.97
N GLY A 301 42.45 57.32 -2.49
CA GLY A 301 43.69 57.94 -1.97
C GLY A 301 44.97 57.50 -2.65
N PHE A 302 44.93 56.61 -3.65
CA PHE A 302 46.11 56.24 -4.42
C PHE A 302 46.40 57.21 -5.59
N SER A 303 47.67 57.41 -5.86
CA SER A 303 48.15 58.19 -7.02
C SER A 303 48.87 57.28 -8.04
N GLY A 304 48.68 57.55 -9.32
CA GLY A 304 49.32 56.79 -10.41
C GLY A 304 48.31 56.40 -11.51
N SER A 305 48.78 55.56 -12.43
CA SER A 305 47.88 54.98 -13.45
C SER A 305 46.78 54.12 -12.89
N LYS A 306 45.75 53.78 -13.70
CA LYS A 306 44.64 52.93 -13.26
C LYS A 306 45.13 51.55 -12.78
N ASP A 307 46.10 50.99 -13.48
CA ASP A 307 46.67 49.67 -13.17
C ASP A 307 47.51 49.68 -11.88
N GLU A 308 48.26 50.79 -11.65
CA GLU A 308 49.04 50.96 -10.40
C GLU A 308 48.12 51.15 -9.19
N LYS A 309 47.01 51.89 -9.35
CA LYS A 309 46.02 52.07 -8.32
C LYS A 309 45.30 50.76 -7.98
N GLN A 310 45.02 49.96 -9.01
CA GLN A 310 44.39 48.65 -8.83
C GLN A 310 45.35 47.68 -8.11
N ALA A 311 46.59 47.59 -8.52
CA ALA A 311 47.60 46.75 -7.88
C ALA A 311 47.83 47.13 -6.41
N GLN A 312 47.84 48.44 -6.09
CA GLN A 312 47.96 48.92 -4.72
C GLN A 312 46.70 48.58 -3.88
N ALA A 313 45.52 48.70 -4.46
CA ALA A 313 44.28 48.35 -3.81
C ALA A 313 44.21 46.85 -3.50
N GLU A 314 44.58 46.01 -4.45
CA GLU A 314 44.65 44.54 -4.31
C GLU A 314 45.64 44.11 -3.21
N ALA A 315 46.82 44.74 -3.18
CA ALA A 315 47.80 44.47 -2.13
C ALA A 315 47.37 44.92 -0.73
N ARG A 316 46.49 45.92 -0.66
CA ARG A 316 46.06 46.53 0.60
C ARG A 316 44.86 45.86 1.23
N CYS A 317 43.85 45.59 0.44
CA CYS A 317 42.58 45.04 0.97
C CYS A 317 42.45 43.54 0.91
N CYS A 318 43.08 42.90 -0.04
CA CYS A 318 43.08 41.44 -0.18
C CYS A 318 44.45 40.95 -0.64
N PRO A 319 45.43 40.92 0.26
CA PRO A 319 46.75 40.46 -0.10
C PRO A 319 46.73 39.06 -0.64
N PHE A 320 47.20 38.92 -1.86
CA PHE A 320 47.35 37.64 -2.54
C PHE A 320 48.60 36.91 -2.00
N ASN A 321 48.39 35.74 -1.41
CA ASN A 321 49.50 34.91 -0.97
C ASN A 321 50.05 34.13 -2.15
N THR A 322 51.18 34.58 -2.68
CA THR A 322 51.86 33.97 -3.84
C THR A 322 52.33 32.55 -3.57
N THR A 323 52.52 32.15 -2.31
CA THR A 323 52.94 30.79 -1.93
C THR A 323 51.82 29.81 -1.95
N THR A 324 50.60 30.21 -1.57
CA THR A 324 49.42 29.36 -1.53
C THR A 324 48.51 29.52 -2.74
N ASN A 325 48.80 30.50 -3.60
CA ASN A 325 47.95 30.87 -4.73
C ASN A 325 46.49 31.22 -4.35
N ILE A 326 46.29 31.70 -3.15
CA ILE A 326 44.98 32.03 -2.58
C ILE A 326 44.99 33.48 -2.10
N SER A 327 43.98 34.27 -2.47
CA SER A 327 43.73 35.58 -1.87
C SER A 327 43.22 35.38 -0.44
N SER A 328 43.69 36.20 0.52
CA SER A 328 43.20 36.16 1.90
C SER A 328 41.70 36.41 2.01
N CYS A 329 41.07 36.97 0.98
CA CYS A 329 39.64 37.17 0.89
C CYS A 329 38.83 35.88 0.65
N ILE A 330 39.42 34.84 0.06
CA ILE A 330 38.71 33.62 -0.37
C ILE A 330 38.42 32.66 0.80
N ASN A 331 39.21 32.73 1.87
CA ASN A 331 39.10 31.77 2.98
C ASN A 331 38.46 32.30 4.29
N SER A 332 37.99 33.53 4.31
CA SER A 332 37.45 34.09 5.55
C SER A 332 35.94 34.08 5.56
N THR A 333 35.36 33.06 6.18
CA THR A 333 33.95 33.06 6.55
C THR A 333 33.58 34.11 7.62
N PHE A 334 34.58 34.75 8.21
CA PHE A 334 34.38 35.80 9.21
C PHE A 334 35.67 36.63 9.34
N VAL A 335 35.86 37.65 8.53
CA VAL A 335 36.90 38.64 8.76
C VAL A 335 36.22 39.91 9.26
N HIS A 336 36.60 40.37 10.44
CA HIS A 336 36.21 41.67 10.94
C HIS A 336 36.58 42.75 9.89
N PRO A 337 35.80 43.80 9.65
CA PRO A 337 36.14 44.81 8.64
C PRO A 337 37.58 45.34 8.71
N ASP A 338 38.12 45.42 9.95
CA ASP A 338 39.50 45.87 10.17
C ASP A 338 40.58 44.85 9.76
N GLU A 339 40.23 43.56 9.60
CA GLU A 339 41.11 42.49 9.20
C GLU A 339 41.14 42.29 7.67
N GLN A 340 40.22 42.92 6.93
CA GLN A 340 40.18 42.89 5.47
C GLN A 340 41.26 43.81 4.84
N CYS A 341 41.83 44.69 5.62
CA CYS A 341 42.94 45.59 5.22
C CYS A 341 44.19 45.25 6.01
N LEU A 342 45.35 45.39 5.38
CA LEU A 342 46.61 45.26 6.08
C LEU A 342 46.72 46.22 7.26
N GLU A 343 47.31 45.80 8.39
CA GLU A 343 47.55 46.61 9.56
C GLU A 343 48.25 47.98 9.16
N GLY A 344 47.68 49.07 9.66
CA GLY A 344 48.19 50.41 9.36
C GLY A 344 47.51 51.16 8.21
N PHE A 345 46.48 50.60 7.62
CA PHE A 345 45.66 51.16 6.55
C PHE A 345 44.17 51.23 6.92
N GLN A 346 43.86 51.75 8.12
CA GLN A 346 42.49 52.07 8.52
C GLN A 346 42.05 53.40 7.95
#